data_7a09913b85ee06c4d769d14121fe1ed9
#
_entry.id   7a09913b85ee06c4d769d14121fe1ed9
#
_cell.length_a   1.000
_cell.length_b   1.000
_cell.length_c   1.000
_cell.angle_alpha   90.00
_cell.angle_beta   90.00
_cell.angle_gamma   90.00
#
_symmetry.space_group_name_H-M   'P 1'
#
loop_
_entity.id
_entity.type
_entity.pdbx_description
1 polymer ?
#
loop_
_entity_poly.entity_id
_entity_poly.type
_entity_poly.pdbx_seq_one_letter_code
_entity_poly.pdbx_strand_id
1 'polypeptide(L)'
;MKVAIVCDQLVHFDLSISILEQWLEFFPDAKLFALAHRPGQTSKRVEERHIYSSFLSNLVSDQKALSKYSFLFPTAAKSIELPEDTELVLTLSSGFSHLVKIPLGAKHLCYFLGESEGVANLSGLGKIFHPFL
;
A
#
# COMPACT_ATOMS: atom_id res chain seq x y z
N MET A 1 -15.94 10.75 -5.32
CA MET A 1 -14.87 11.01 -4.34
C MET A 1 -13.53 10.60 -4.92
N LYS A 2 -12.54 11.42 -4.71
CA LYS A 2 -11.17 11.14 -5.20
C LYS A 2 -10.41 10.35 -4.15
N VAL A 3 -10.12 9.09 -4.44
CA VAL A 3 -9.48 8.18 -3.49
C VAL A 3 -8.14 7.72 -4.03
N ALA A 4 -7.15 7.67 -3.16
CA ALA A 4 -5.85 7.08 -3.45
C ALA A 4 -5.63 5.92 -2.48
N ILE A 5 -5.16 4.81 -3.01
CA ILE A 5 -4.83 3.63 -2.21
C ILE A 5 -3.33 3.42 -2.32
N VAL A 6 -2.66 3.30 -1.19
CA VAL A 6 -1.22 3.13 -1.15
C VAL A 6 -0.88 1.86 -0.38
N CYS A 7 -0.09 0.98 -0.97
CA CYS A 7 0.37 -0.22 -0.29
C CYS A 7 1.89 -0.31 -0.32
N ASP A 8 2.44 -1.08 0.62
CA ASP A 8 3.89 -1.20 0.76
C ASP A 8 4.50 -1.90 -0.44
N GLN A 9 3.89 -3.00 -0.87
CA GLN A 9 4.47 -3.74 -1.97
C GLN A 9 3.40 -4.52 -2.76
N LEU A 10 3.63 -4.66 -4.04
CA LEU A 10 2.88 -5.54 -4.91
C LEU A 10 3.89 -6.38 -5.69
N VAL A 11 4.80 -7.02 -4.95
CA VAL A 11 5.89 -7.81 -5.49
C VAL A 11 5.57 -9.30 -5.42
N HIS A 12 4.77 -9.69 -4.44
CA HIS A 12 4.32 -11.07 -4.32
C HIS A 12 2.89 -11.10 -3.78
N PHE A 13 2.24 -12.25 -3.92
CA PHE A 13 0.87 -12.43 -3.45
C PHE A 13 0.88 -12.75 -1.95
N ASP A 14 0.05 -12.02 -1.19
CA ASP A 14 -0.15 -12.32 0.22
C ASP A 14 -1.58 -11.93 0.62
N LEU A 15 -1.88 -12.02 1.91
CA LEU A 15 -3.23 -11.77 2.40
C LEU A 15 -3.71 -10.34 2.15
N SER A 16 -2.79 -9.42 2.01
CA SER A 16 -3.16 -8.03 1.78
C SER A 16 -3.88 -7.85 0.45
N ILE A 17 -3.66 -8.76 -0.48
CA ILE A 17 -4.28 -8.65 -1.80
C ILE A 17 -5.80 -8.76 -1.69
N SER A 18 -6.30 -9.63 -0.81
CA SER A 18 -7.75 -9.75 -0.60
C SER A 18 -8.36 -8.44 -0.12
N ILE A 19 -7.68 -7.78 0.78
CA ILE A 19 -8.14 -6.50 1.32
C ILE A 19 -8.11 -5.45 0.22
N LEU A 20 -7.04 -5.44 -0.55
CA LEU A 20 -6.88 -4.50 -1.62
C LEU A 20 -7.97 -4.68 -2.68
N GLU A 21 -8.28 -5.92 -3.03
CA GLU A 21 -9.34 -6.18 -3.99
C GLU A 21 -10.68 -5.66 -3.52
N GLN A 22 -10.98 -5.81 -2.21
CA GLN A 22 -12.21 -5.29 -1.66
C GLN A 22 -12.26 -3.77 -1.72
N TRP A 23 -11.15 -3.13 -1.43
CA TRP A 23 -11.07 -1.68 -1.51
C TRP A 23 -11.27 -1.19 -2.95
N LEU A 24 -10.69 -1.89 -3.90
CA LEU A 24 -10.86 -1.52 -5.32
C LEU A 24 -12.31 -1.72 -5.77
N GLU A 25 -12.99 -2.67 -5.17
CA GLU A 25 -14.41 -2.87 -5.46
C GLU A 25 -15.27 -1.74 -4.90
N PHE A 26 -14.96 -1.28 -3.68
CA PHE A 26 -15.67 -0.16 -3.09
C PHE A 26 -15.35 1.17 -3.77
N PHE A 27 -14.13 1.33 -4.24
CA PHE A 27 -13.67 2.56 -4.84
C PHE A 27 -13.09 2.25 -6.23
N PRO A 28 -13.98 1.98 -7.20
CA PRO A 28 -13.49 1.52 -8.51
C PRO A 28 -12.65 2.56 -9.26
N ASP A 29 -12.79 3.82 -8.92
CA ASP A 29 -12.01 4.88 -9.57
C ASP A 29 -10.77 5.29 -8.77
N ALA A 30 -10.47 4.59 -7.69
CA ALA A 30 -9.31 4.91 -6.87
C ALA A 30 -8.02 4.72 -7.66
N LYS A 31 -7.07 5.60 -7.41
CA LYS A 31 -5.72 5.44 -7.97
C LYS A 31 -4.92 4.56 -7.03
N LEU A 32 -4.18 3.63 -7.60
CA LEU A 32 -3.45 2.64 -6.84
C LEU A 32 -1.96 2.93 -6.90
N PHE A 33 -1.36 3.04 -5.72
CA PHE A 33 0.07 3.29 -5.57
C PHE A 33 0.69 2.17 -4.76
N ALA A 34 1.91 1.79 -5.11
CA ALA A 34 2.68 0.83 -4.32
C ALA A 34 4.10 1.35 -4.23
N LEU A 35 4.74 1.15 -3.09
CA LEU A 35 6.14 1.58 -2.98
C LEU A 35 7.03 0.73 -3.88
N ALA A 36 6.71 -0.56 -4.00
CA ALA A 36 7.40 -1.47 -4.91
C ALA A 36 6.36 -2.32 -5.63
N HIS A 37 6.50 -2.46 -6.94
CA HIS A 37 5.59 -3.26 -7.75
C HIS A 37 6.37 -4.08 -8.75
N ARG A 38 6.03 -5.36 -8.85
CA ARG A 38 6.52 -6.23 -9.90
C ARG A 38 5.32 -6.74 -10.69
N PRO A 39 5.22 -6.43 -11.99
CA PRO A 39 4.05 -6.80 -12.77
C PRO A 39 3.80 -8.31 -12.78
N GLY A 40 2.53 -8.68 -12.68
CA GLY A 40 2.12 -10.06 -12.79
C GLY A 40 2.25 -10.90 -11.53
N GLN A 41 2.66 -10.31 -10.41
CA GLN A 41 2.92 -11.08 -9.19
C GLN A 41 1.76 -11.09 -8.19
N THR A 42 0.73 -10.33 -8.45
CA THR A 42 -0.43 -10.30 -7.57
C THR A 42 -1.64 -10.85 -8.29
N SER A 43 -2.83 -10.39 -7.96
CA SER A 43 -4.02 -10.94 -8.59
C SER A 43 -4.32 -10.22 -9.90
N LYS A 44 -5.11 -10.88 -10.75
CA LYS A 44 -5.51 -10.29 -12.01
C LYS A 44 -6.25 -8.97 -11.81
N ARG A 45 -7.13 -8.90 -10.82
CA ARG A 45 -7.88 -7.67 -10.53
C ARG A 45 -6.96 -6.50 -10.24
N VAL A 46 -5.94 -6.75 -9.43
CA VAL A 46 -4.98 -5.72 -9.07
C VAL A 46 -4.14 -5.34 -10.26
N GLU A 47 -3.65 -6.33 -11.00
CA GLU A 47 -2.75 -6.07 -12.12
C GLU A 47 -3.46 -5.40 -13.30
N GLU A 48 -4.77 -5.48 -13.38
CA GLU A 48 -5.52 -4.79 -14.42
C GLU A 48 -5.58 -3.27 -14.17
N ARG A 49 -5.25 -2.83 -12.95
CA ARG A 49 -5.26 -1.41 -12.64
C ARG A 49 -3.94 -0.80 -13.03
N HIS A 50 -3.97 0.49 -13.34
CA HIS A 50 -2.73 1.22 -13.50
C HIS A 50 -2.11 1.43 -12.12
N ILE A 51 -0.90 0.93 -11.94
CA ILE A 51 -0.23 0.99 -10.64
C ILE A 51 0.93 1.94 -10.72
N TYR A 52 0.87 2.99 -9.91
CA TYR A 52 1.98 3.94 -9.78
C TYR A 52 2.92 3.41 -8.70
N SER A 53 4.21 3.45 -8.95
CA SER A 53 5.17 2.94 -7.98
C SER A 53 6.36 3.86 -7.84
N SER A 54 7.16 3.62 -6.80
CA SER A 54 8.36 4.41 -6.56
C SER A 54 9.57 3.78 -7.25
N PHE A 55 10.73 4.40 -7.06
CA PHE A 55 11.99 3.90 -7.59
C PHE A 55 12.32 2.48 -7.08
N LEU A 56 11.73 2.08 -5.97
CA LEU A 56 11.98 0.76 -5.42
C LEU A 56 11.59 -0.37 -6.36
N SER A 57 10.69 -0.12 -7.29
CA SER A 57 10.28 -1.15 -8.25
C SER A 57 11.46 -1.65 -9.10
N ASN A 58 12.49 -0.83 -9.25
CA ASN A 58 13.69 -1.24 -9.99
C ASN A 58 14.67 -2.03 -9.13
N LEU A 59 14.53 -1.99 -7.81
CA LEU A 59 15.45 -2.65 -6.88
C LEU A 59 14.83 -3.91 -6.28
N VAL A 60 13.52 -3.89 -6.05
CA VAL A 60 12.84 -4.97 -5.34
C VAL A 60 12.12 -5.84 -6.35
N SER A 61 12.71 -6.94 -6.71
CA SER A 61 12.14 -7.85 -7.70
C SER A 61 11.53 -9.10 -7.08
N ASP A 62 11.82 -9.37 -5.82
CA ASP A 62 11.29 -10.54 -5.14
C ASP A 62 11.18 -10.28 -3.64
N GLN A 63 10.69 -11.28 -2.92
CA GLN A 63 10.46 -11.15 -1.49
C GLN A 63 11.75 -10.95 -0.70
N LYS A 64 12.84 -11.53 -1.15
CA LYS A 64 14.13 -11.35 -0.46
C LYS A 64 14.59 -9.90 -0.55
N ALA A 65 14.39 -9.29 -1.70
CA ALA A 65 14.80 -7.91 -1.90
C ALA A 65 13.99 -6.95 -1.04
N LEU A 66 12.76 -7.32 -0.66
CA LEU A 66 11.98 -6.50 0.25
C LEU A 66 12.72 -6.27 1.57
N SER A 67 13.28 -7.31 2.15
CA SER A 67 14.06 -7.17 3.38
C SER A 67 15.36 -6.44 3.13
N LYS A 68 16.04 -6.77 2.05
CA LYS A 68 17.35 -6.19 1.74
C LYS A 68 17.26 -4.66 1.59
N TYR A 69 16.20 -4.18 0.97
CA TYR A 69 16.05 -2.75 0.69
C TYR A 69 15.05 -2.06 1.61
N SER A 70 14.69 -2.69 2.72
CA SER A 70 13.69 -2.13 3.62
C SER A 70 14.07 -0.75 4.14
N PHE A 71 15.37 -0.47 4.28
CA PHE A 71 15.82 0.81 4.78
C PHE A 71 15.50 1.97 3.83
N LEU A 72 15.19 1.67 2.57
CA LEU A 72 14.82 2.70 1.60
C LEU A 72 13.32 2.96 1.54
N PHE A 73 12.50 2.11 2.17
CA PHE A 73 11.06 2.25 2.09
C PHE A 73 10.54 3.57 2.66
N PRO A 74 11.05 4.07 3.79
CA PRO A 74 10.59 5.38 4.26
C PRO A 74 10.84 6.49 3.25
N THR A 75 12.00 6.47 2.59
CA THR A 75 12.30 7.46 1.57
C THR A 75 11.37 7.32 0.37
N ALA A 76 11.10 6.07 -0.02
CA ALA A 76 10.20 5.81 -1.13
C ALA A 76 8.80 6.32 -0.82
N ALA A 77 8.31 6.07 0.39
CA ALA A 77 6.98 6.52 0.79
C ALA A 77 6.88 8.04 0.68
N LYS A 78 7.91 8.73 1.12
CA LYS A 78 7.92 10.20 1.07
C LYS A 78 8.06 10.74 -0.35
N SER A 79 8.53 9.93 -1.28
CA SER A 79 8.69 10.34 -2.67
C SER A 79 7.41 10.18 -3.50
N ILE A 80 6.44 9.44 -3.00
CA ILE A 80 5.17 9.25 -3.70
C ILE A 80 4.37 10.55 -3.62
N GLU A 81 3.95 11.04 -4.78
CA GLU A 81 3.14 12.25 -4.85
C GLU A 81 1.71 11.89 -5.19
N LEU A 82 0.82 12.09 -4.24
CA LEU A 82 -0.59 11.84 -4.45
C LEU A 82 -1.22 13.07 -5.09
N PRO A 83 -2.26 12.90 -5.94
CA PRO A 83 -2.93 14.04 -6.55
C PRO A 83 -3.44 15.00 -5.49
N GLU A 84 -3.30 16.29 -5.76
CA GLU A 84 -3.71 17.33 -4.80
C GLU A 84 -5.20 17.32 -4.51
N ASP A 85 -6.00 16.85 -5.44
CA ASP A 85 -7.45 16.79 -5.27
C ASP A 85 -7.92 15.51 -4.57
N THR A 86 -7.00 14.71 -4.06
CA THR A 86 -7.36 13.50 -3.33
C THR A 86 -8.14 13.87 -2.07
N GLU A 87 -9.25 13.20 -1.86
CA GLU A 87 -10.12 13.45 -0.69
C GLU A 87 -9.94 12.41 0.39
N LEU A 88 -9.56 11.19 0.01
CA LEU A 88 -9.37 10.09 0.95
C LEU A 88 -8.14 9.30 0.54
N VAL A 89 -7.27 9.06 1.49
CA VAL A 89 -6.08 8.21 1.29
C VAL A 89 -6.24 6.98 2.17
N LEU A 90 -6.23 5.82 1.53
CA LEU A 90 -6.27 4.53 2.23
C LEU A 90 -4.90 3.90 2.10
N THR A 91 -4.25 3.65 3.23
CA THR A 91 -2.95 2.98 3.19
C THR A 91 -3.08 1.58 3.76
N LEU A 92 -2.52 0.62 3.05
CA LEU A 92 -2.46 -0.77 3.45
C LEU A 92 -1.01 -1.01 3.84
N SER A 93 -0.73 -0.87 5.12
CA SER A 93 0.65 -0.73 5.58
C SER A 93 1.11 -1.91 6.41
N SER A 94 2.26 -2.44 6.09
CA SER A 94 3.00 -3.33 6.99
C SER A 94 4.19 -2.61 7.62
N GLY A 95 4.23 -1.29 7.48
CA GLY A 95 5.24 -0.50 8.16
C GLY A 95 5.64 0.80 7.48
N PHE A 96 5.29 1.00 6.20
CA PHE A 96 5.88 2.12 5.46
C PHE A 96 4.89 2.98 4.69
N SER A 97 3.85 2.39 4.10
CA SER A 97 2.98 3.16 3.19
C SER A 97 2.24 4.29 3.90
N HIS A 98 2.04 4.18 5.21
CA HIS A 98 1.38 5.24 5.97
C HIS A 98 2.24 6.51 6.09
N LEU A 99 3.50 6.44 5.67
CA LEU A 99 4.41 7.58 5.72
C LEU A 99 4.29 8.48 4.50
N VAL A 100 3.43 8.14 3.53
CA VAL A 100 3.25 9.00 2.36
C VAL A 100 2.72 10.36 2.79
N LYS A 101 3.04 11.36 1.98
CA LYS A 101 2.54 12.70 2.24
C LYS A 101 1.06 12.78 1.90
N ILE A 102 0.27 13.22 2.84
CA ILE A 102 -1.18 13.31 2.67
C ILE A 102 -1.51 14.70 2.13
N PRO A 103 -2.25 14.78 1.01
CA PRO A 103 -2.65 16.09 0.49
C PRO A 103 -3.46 16.88 1.50
N LEU A 104 -3.31 18.18 1.47
CA LEU A 104 -4.02 19.05 2.38
C LEU A 104 -5.53 18.85 2.21
N GLY A 105 -6.21 18.64 3.31
CA GLY A 105 -7.66 18.43 3.28
C GLY A 105 -8.10 17.00 3.07
N ALA A 106 -7.21 16.10 2.73
CA ALA A 106 -7.56 14.70 2.57
C ALA A 106 -7.62 14.01 3.92
N LYS A 107 -8.51 13.02 4.03
CA LYS A 107 -8.56 12.15 5.20
C LYS A 107 -7.67 10.95 4.94
N HIS A 108 -7.02 10.46 5.99
CA HIS A 108 -6.13 9.33 5.89
C HIS A 108 -6.61 8.23 6.83
N LEU A 109 -6.88 7.05 6.27
CA LEU A 109 -7.18 5.85 7.04
C LEU A 109 -6.11 4.83 6.74
N CYS A 110 -5.49 4.32 7.77
CA CYS A 110 -4.46 3.32 7.62
C CYS A 110 -4.92 1.98 8.16
N TYR A 111 -4.82 0.95 7.34
CA TYR A 111 -5.08 -0.42 7.73
C TYR A 111 -3.73 -1.08 7.94
N PHE A 112 -3.39 -1.34 9.19
CA PHE A 112 -2.13 -1.99 9.51
C PHE A 112 -2.25 -3.49 9.43
N LEU A 113 -1.36 -4.09 8.66
CA LEU A 113 -1.23 -5.54 8.64
C LEU A 113 -0.25 -5.94 9.71
N GLY A 114 -0.63 -6.87 10.54
CA GLY A 114 0.31 -7.42 11.49
C GLY A 114 1.36 -8.20 10.70
N GLU A 115 2.60 -7.79 10.77
CA GLU A 115 3.60 -8.43 9.94
C GLU A 115 4.44 -9.43 10.71
N SER A 116 4.45 -9.38 12.02
CA SER A 116 5.21 -10.36 12.79
C SER A 116 4.34 -11.58 13.09
N GLU A 117 5.00 -12.68 13.37
CA GLU A 117 4.29 -13.90 13.71
C GLU A 117 3.39 -13.71 14.92
N GLY A 118 3.87 -12.98 15.91
CA GLY A 118 3.08 -12.72 17.09
C GLY A 118 1.81 -11.99 16.77
N VAL A 119 1.89 -11.00 15.93
CA VAL A 119 0.73 -10.22 15.54
C VAL A 119 -0.19 -11.05 14.66
N ALA A 120 0.39 -11.82 13.76
CA ALA A 120 -0.41 -12.67 12.89
C ALA A 120 -1.23 -13.64 13.71
N ASN A 121 -0.70 -14.11 14.81
CA ASN A 121 -1.41 -15.04 15.65
C ASN A 121 -2.58 -14.43 16.37
N LEU A 122 -2.66 -13.14 16.41
CA LEU A 122 -3.85 -12.47 16.91
C LEU A 122 -4.99 -12.56 15.94
N SER A 123 -4.77 -13.35 14.89
CA SER A 123 -5.86 -13.78 14.04
C SER A 123 -6.57 -12.67 13.40
N GLY A 124 -5.93 -12.06 12.59
CA GLY A 124 -6.59 -11.00 11.93
C GLY A 124 -6.89 -9.82 12.81
N LEU A 125 -6.50 -9.87 14.03
CA LEU A 125 -6.62 -8.71 14.89
C LEU A 125 -5.54 -7.69 14.57
N GLY A 126 -4.59 -8.05 13.74
CA GLY A 126 -3.68 -7.06 13.22
C GLY A 126 -4.35 -6.03 12.38
N LYS A 127 -5.65 -6.17 12.16
CA LYS A 127 -6.41 -5.23 11.38
C LYS A 127 -6.88 -4.10 12.25
N ILE A 128 -6.14 -3.04 12.21
CA ILE A 128 -6.48 -1.89 13.03
C ILE A 128 -6.56 -0.69 12.12
N PHE A 129 -7.69 0.01 12.19
CA PHE A 129 -7.87 1.23 11.44
C PHE A 129 -7.46 2.40 12.31
N HIS A 130 -6.55 3.20 11.79
CA HIS A 130 -6.09 4.40 12.48
C HIS A 130 -6.36 5.60 11.61
N PRO A 131 -7.26 6.48 12.01
CA PRO A 131 -7.42 7.74 11.29
C PRO A 131 -6.24 8.66 11.61
N PHE A 132 -5.60 9.15 10.58
CA PHE A 132 -4.51 10.11 10.71
C PHE A 132 -4.98 11.44 10.16
N LEU A 133 -4.78 12.47 10.94
CA LEU A 133 -5.24 13.81 10.56
C LEU A 133 -4.11 14.65 10.02
#